data_039ea64c916cc2992ce12ca8c1f364f6
#
_entry.id   039ea64c916cc2992ce12ca8c1f364f6
#
_cell.length_a   1.000
_cell.length_b   1.000
_cell.length_c   1.000
_cell.angle_alpha   90.00
_cell.angle_beta   90.00
_cell.angle_gamma   90.00
#
_symmetry.space_group_name_H-M   'P 1'
#
loop_
_entity.id
_entity.type
_entity.pdbx_description
1 polymer ?
#
loop_
_entity_poly.entity_id
_entity_poly.type
_entity_poly.pdbx_seq_one_letter_code
_entity_poly.pdbx_strand_id
1 'polypeptide(L)'
;MVSGWSQTVVDIVVDSEDHTVLEAAVVEAGLVETLQGEGPFTVFAPTDAAFTALLTALNVEAADLLGLPQLGDILTYHVAGVEAMSTDLSDGQMVTTVNGQEVSISIMGETVMINGSATVTVANIDATNGVVHVIDAVLVPAIINGCTDMMACNYSLVANTDDGSCVLPGDMCDDGDDATVNDMVGEDCMCAGIPATVVDIVVNSEDHTLLEAAVIAAGLVEALSAEGPFTVFAPTDAAITALVEALEITVEDLLALPNLGDVLQYHVVAGAAMSGDLSDGQEIETVLGSNVTVTINAEGVFINDAQVTVADI
;
A
#
# COMPACT_ATOMS: atom_id res chain seq x y z
N MET A 1 -22.02 -48.02 -10.05
CA MET A 1 -22.59 -46.67 -9.85
C MET A 1 -21.50 -45.85 -9.22
N VAL A 2 -20.70 -45.21 -10.06
CA VAL A 2 -19.69 -44.25 -9.62
C VAL A 2 -20.46 -42.97 -9.25
N SER A 3 -20.37 -42.62 -7.98
CA SER A 3 -20.85 -41.34 -7.47
C SER A 3 -20.22 -40.25 -8.34
N GLY A 4 -21.05 -39.53 -9.10
CA GLY A 4 -20.61 -38.33 -9.82
C GLY A 4 -20.10 -37.34 -8.81
N TRP A 5 -18.81 -37.10 -8.83
CA TRP A 5 -18.18 -36.02 -8.10
C TRP A 5 -18.63 -34.74 -8.78
N SER A 6 -19.30 -33.89 -8.03
CA SER A 6 -19.64 -32.55 -8.50
C SER A 6 -18.42 -31.65 -8.30
N GLN A 7 -17.48 -31.67 -9.21
CA GLN A 7 -16.27 -30.85 -9.19
C GLN A 7 -16.56 -29.51 -9.88
N THR A 8 -16.10 -28.43 -9.29
CA THR A 8 -16.04 -27.11 -9.92
C THR A 8 -14.86 -27.05 -10.90
N VAL A 9 -14.80 -26.01 -11.72
CA VAL A 9 -13.65 -25.79 -12.63
C VAL A 9 -12.31 -25.73 -11.88
N VAL A 10 -12.31 -25.22 -10.63
CA VAL A 10 -11.12 -25.17 -9.76
C VAL A 10 -10.75 -26.55 -9.25
N ASP A 11 -11.72 -27.37 -8.83
CA ASP A 11 -11.45 -28.72 -8.33
C ASP A 11 -10.79 -29.59 -9.41
N ILE A 12 -11.19 -29.42 -10.68
CA ILE A 12 -10.58 -30.12 -11.83
C ILE A 12 -9.10 -29.72 -11.97
N VAL A 13 -8.75 -28.45 -11.79
CA VAL A 13 -7.37 -27.97 -11.87
C VAL A 13 -6.54 -28.50 -10.69
N VAL A 14 -7.07 -28.40 -9.47
CA VAL A 14 -6.39 -28.83 -8.22
C VAL A 14 -6.15 -30.33 -8.19
N ASP A 15 -7.10 -31.14 -8.67
CA ASP A 15 -6.96 -32.60 -8.69
C ASP A 15 -6.07 -33.12 -9.84
N SER A 16 -5.53 -32.20 -10.66
CA SER A 16 -4.71 -32.57 -11.84
C SER A 16 -3.22 -32.45 -11.55
N GLU A 17 -2.49 -33.54 -11.76
CA GLU A 17 -1.02 -33.59 -11.63
C GLU A 17 -0.27 -32.75 -12.69
N ASP A 18 -0.95 -32.33 -13.76
CA ASP A 18 -0.37 -31.58 -14.88
C ASP A 18 -0.61 -30.05 -14.77
N HIS A 19 -1.26 -29.57 -13.69
CA HIS A 19 -1.66 -28.17 -13.51
C HIS A 19 -1.19 -27.58 -12.18
N THR A 20 -0.08 -28.07 -11.62
CA THR A 20 0.41 -27.65 -10.29
C THR A 20 0.81 -26.17 -10.25
N VAL A 21 1.34 -25.64 -11.36
CA VAL A 21 1.70 -24.23 -11.49
C VAL A 21 0.44 -23.35 -11.61
N LEU A 22 -0.57 -23.81 -12.37
CA LEU A 22 -1.85 -23.12 -12.49
C LEU A 22 -2.59 -23.06 -11.13
N GLU A 23 -2.60 -24.18 -10.39
CA GLU A 23 -3.15 -24.20 -9.03
C GLU A 23 -2.49 -23.14 -8.13
N ALA A 24 -1.16 -23.14 -8.08
CA ALA A 24 -0.42 -22.16 -7.30
C ALA A 24 -0.74 -20.71 -7.72
N ALA A 25 -0.84 -20.47 -9.03
CA ALA A 25 -1.16 -19.15 -9.58
C ALA A 25 -2.58 -18.70 -9.21
N VAL A 26 -3.57 -19.58 -9.28
CA VAL A 26 -4.97 -19.28 -8.92
C VAL A 26 -5.10 -18.97 -7.43
N VAL A 27 -4.35 -19.69 -6.58
CA VAL A 27 -4.29 -19.42 -5.12
C VAL A 27 -3.64 -18.07 -4.85
N GLU A 28 -2.48 -17.79 -5.45
CA GLU A 28 -1.74 -16.53 -5.25
C GLU A 28 -2.54 -15.31 -5.71
N ALA A 29 -3.24 -15.45 -6.85
CA ALA A 29 -4.11 -14.37 -7.37
C ALA A 29 -5.44 -14.20 -6.60
N GLY A 30 -5.73 -15.04 -5.59
CA GLY A 30 -6.97 -14.98 -4.82
C GLY A 30 -8.24 -15.33 -5.61
N LEU A 31 -8.12 -16.07 -6.72
CA LEU A 31 -9.24 -16.37 -7.63
C LEU A 31 -10.04 -17.63 -7.27
N VAL A 32 -9.62 -18.37 -6.25
CA VAL A 32 -10.25 -19.64 -5.86
C VAL A 32 -11.75 -19.47 -5.58
N GLU A 33 -12.12 -18.56 -4.72
CA GLU A 33 -13.55 -18.32 -4.36
C GLU A 33 -14.36 -17.85 -5.58
N THR A 34 -13.79 -16.99 -6.41
CA THR A 34 -14.45 -16.51 -7.64
C THR A 34 -14.76 -17.64 -8.60
N LEU A 35 -13.80 -18.55 -8.83
CA LEU A 35 -13.95 -19.66 -9.75
C LEU A 35 -14.71 -20.87 -9.15
N GLN A 36 -14.90 -20.91 -7.83
CA GLN A 36 -15.83 -21.83 -7.17
C GLN A 36 -17.28 -21.33 -7.20
N GLY A 37 -17.49 -20.07 -7.56
CA GLY A 37 -18.81 -19.44 -7.62
C GLY A 37 -19.74 -20.05 -8.67
N GLU A 38 -20.96 -19.51 -8.70
CA GLU A 38 -21.96 -19.87 -9.70
C GLU A 38 -21.51 -19.39 -11.09
N GLY A 39 -21.09 -20.36 -11.97
CA GLY A 39 -20.76 -20.07 -13.35
C GLY A 39 -21.95 -19.52 -14.16
N PRO A 40 -21.99 -19.73 -15.46
CA PRO A 40 -21.10 -20.68 -16.18
C PRO A 40 -19.73 -20.11 -16.52
N PHE A 41 -18.70 -20.97 -16.40
CA PHE A 41 -17.32 -20.63 -16.78
C PHE A 41 -16.81 -21.54 -17.90
N THR A 42 -15.94 -20.98 -18.76
CA THR A 42 -15.04 -21.77 -19.59
C THR A 42 -13.63 -21.43 -19.16
N VAL A 43 -12.87 -22.43 -18.73
CA VAL A 43 -11.48 -22.26 -18.32
C VAL A 43 -10.56 -22.89 -19.37
N PHE A 44 -9.68 -22.07 -19.95
CA PHE A 44 -8.58 -22.56 -20.77
C PHE A 44 -7.38 -22.81 -19.85
N ALA A 45 -7.17 -24.07 -19.45
CA ALA A 45 -6.20 -24.46 -18.44
C ALA A 45 -4.83 -24.82 -19.06
N PRO A 46 -3.81 -23.95 -18.94
CA PRO A 46 -2.47 -24.27 -19.41
C PRO A 46 -1.79 -25.29 -18.50
N THR A 47 -1.11 -26.28 -19.13
CA THR A 47 -0.35 -27.29 -18.41
C THR A 47 0.94 -26.72 -17.79
N ASP A 48 1.55 -27.49 -16.87
CA ASP A 48 2.88 -27.13 -16.30
C ASP A 48 3.95 -27.03 -17.40
N ALA A 49 3.83 -27.82 -18.48
CA ALA A 49 4.70 -27.71 -19.65
C ALA A 49 4.50 -26.36 -20.38
N ALA A 50 3.26 -25.89 -20.49
CA ALA A 50 2.96 -24.59 -21.08
C ALA A 50 3.58 -23.44 -20.26
N PHE A 51 3.48 -23.50 -18.94
CA PHE A 51 4.15 -22.55 -18.05
C PHE A 51 5.67 -22.62 -18.16
N THR A 52 6.26 -23.82 -18.19
CA THR A 52 7.71 -24.00 -18.37
C THR A 52 8.20 -23.37 -19.68
N ALA A 53 7.43 -23.50 -20.77
CA ALA A 53 7.76 -22.89 -22.04
C ALA A 53 7.72 -21.35 -21.96
N LEU A 54 6.71 -20.77 -21.31
CA LEU A 54 6.60 -19.33 -21.10
C LEU A 54 7.76 -18.79 -20.26
N LEU A 55 8.05 -19.41 -19.10
CA LEU A 55 9.14 -19.02 -18.20
C LEU A 55 10.50 -19.07 -18.91
N THR A 56 10.72 -20.09 -19.73
CA THR A 56 11.95 -20.20 -20.53
C THR A 56 12.04 -19.08 -21.58
N ALA A 57 10.93 -18.74 -22.23
CA ALA A 57 10.88 -17.67 -23.22
C ALA A 57 11.13 -16.28 -22.60
N LEU A 58 10.63 -16.06 -21.39
CA LEU A 58 10.82 -14.81 -20.63
C LEU A 58 12.16 -14.77 -19.88
N ASN A 59 12.86 -15.92 -19.75
CA ASN A 59 14.09 -16.09 -18.97
C ASN A 59 13.91 -15.71 -17.49
N VAL A 60 12.81 -16.16 -16.88
CA VAL A 60 12.43 -15.95 -15.48
C VAL A 60 12.09 -17.27 -14.79
N GLU A 61 12.01 -17.26 -13.47
CA GLU A 61 11.59 -18.40 -12.67
C GLU A 61 10.09 -18.35 -12.33
N ALA A 62 9.53 -19.47 -11.87
CA ALA A 62 8.11 -19.56 -11.52
C ALA A 62 7.73 -18.58 -10.39
N ALA A 63 8.63 -18.33 -9.45
CA ALA A 63 8.41 -17.37 -8.37
C ALA A 63 8.21 -15.92 -8.88
N ASP A 64 8.94 -15.56 -9.94
CA ASP A 64 8.81 -14.22 -10.55
C ASP A 64 7.43 -14.04 -11.19
N LEU A 65 6.92 -15.09 -11.87
CA LEU A 65 5.58 -15.08 -12.46
C LEU A 65 4.49 -15.00 -11.41
N LEU A 66 4.61 -15.78 -10.33
CA LEU A 66 3.62 -15.77 -9.24
C LEU A 66 3.61 -14.44 -8.47
N GLY A 67 4.75 -13.75 -8.39
CA GLY A 67 4.86 -12.43 -7.76
C GLY A 67 4.39 -11.25 -8.62
N LEU A 68 3.93 -11.49 -9.87
CA LEU A 68 3.50 -10.39 -10.73
C LEU A 68 2.21 -9.74 -10.24
N PRO A 69 2.16 -8.41 -10.11
CA PRO A 69 0.92 -7.68 -9.84
C PRO A 69 -0.19 -7.97 -10.87
N GLN A 70 0.18 -8.28 -12.10
CA GLN A 70 -0.72 -8.58 -13.22
C GLN A 70 -1.12 -10.06 -13.34
N LEU A 71 -0.74 -10.91 -12.37
CA LEU A 71 -1.07 -12.34 -12.40
C LEU A 71 -2.58 -12.57 -12.52
N GLY A 72 -3.39 -11.79 -11.80
CA GLY A 72 -4.85 -11.83 -11.87
C GLY A 72 -5.40 -11.52 -13.26
N ASP A 73 -4.83 -10.54 -13.95
CA ASP A 73 -5.23 -10.17 -15.33
C ASP A 73 -4.91 -11.29 -16.33
N ILE A 74 -3.74 -11.89 -16.19
CA ILE A 74 -3.33 -13.03 -17.02
C ILE A 74 -4.26 -14.22 -16.79
N LEU A 75 -4.56 -14.57 -15.54
CA LEU A 75 -5.43 -15.70 -15.22
C LEU A 75 -6.89 -15.45 -15.64
N THR A 76 -7.42 -14.24 -15.44
CA THR A 76 -8.78 -13.91 -15.88
C THR A 76 -8.91 -13.83 -17.40
N TYR A 77 -7.82 -13.65 -18.12
CA TYR A 77 -7.78 -13.81 -19.60
C TYR A 77 -7.91 -15.26 -20.05
N HIS A 78 -7.66 -16.24 -19.16
CA HIS A 78 -7.89 -17.67 -19.41
C HIS A 78 -9.31 -18.13 -19.09
N VAL A 79 -10.17 -17.24 -18.61
CA VAL A 79 -11.53 -17.58 -18.18
C VAL A 79 -12.56 -16.78 -18.98
N ALA A 80 -13.55 -17.46 -19.56
CA ALA A 80 -14.72 -16.79 -20.11
C ALA A 80 -15.92 -17.01 -19.19
N GLY A 81 -16.77 -15.96 -19.05
CA GLY A 81 -18.00 -15.98 -18.25
C GLY A 81 -19.18 -16.62 -18.98
N VAL A 82 -18.92 -17.61 -19.80
CA VAL A 82 -19.91 -18.39 -20.56
C VAL A 82 -19.44 -19.84 -20.62
N GLU A 83 -20.37 -20.78 -20.75
CA GLU A 83 -20.02 -22.17 -21.05
C GLU A 83 -19.93 -22.33 -22.56
N ALA A 84 -18.75 -22.72 -23.04
CA ALA A 84 -18.45 -22.89 -24.45
C ALA A 84 -17.84 -24.30 -24.69
N MET A 85 -18.68 -25.27 -24.98
CA MET A 85 -18.20 -26.60 -25.39
C MET A 85 -17.49 -26.50 -26.74
N SER A 86 -16.50 -27.36 -26.97
CA SER A 86 -15.74 -27.38 -28.25
C SER A 86 -16.64 -27.52 -29.47
N THR A 87 -17.82 -28.14 -29.30
CA THR A 87 -18.82 -28.31 -30.35
C THR A 87 -19.61 -27.03 -30.67
N ASP A 88 -19.63 -26.08 -29.75
CA ASP A 88 -20.34 -24.80 -29.88
C ASP A 88 -19.44 -23.70 -30.43
N LEU A 89 -18.15 -23.96 -30.51
CA LEU A 89 -17.15 -23.03 -31.05
C LEU A 89 -17.14 -23.08 -32.59
N SER A 90 -16.92 -21.91 -33.17
CA SER A 90 -16.81 -21.76 -34.64
C SER A 90 -15.45 -21.13 -35.00
N ASP A 91 -14.96 -21.48 -36.19
CA ASP A 91 -13.74 -20.90 -36.73
C ASP A 91 -13.89 -19.36 -36.91
N GLY A 92 -12.91 -18.62 -36.42
CA GLY A 92 -12.93 -17.16 -36.40
C GLY A 92 -13.79 -16.53 -35.31
N GLN A 93 -14.39 -17.31 -34.40
CA GLN A 93 -15.17 -16.79 -33.28
C GLN A 93 -14.29 -16.05 -32.29
N MET A 94 -14.79 -14.90 -31.79
CA MET A 94 -14.20 -14.18 -30.68
C MET A 94 -14.98 -14.49 -29.40
N VAL A 95 -14.25 -14.80 -28.32
CA VAL A 95 -14.83 -15.09 -27.00
C VAL A 95 -14.30 -14.07 -26.01
N THR A 96 -15.19 -13.30 -25.38
CA THR A 96 -14.80 -12.32 -24.36
C THR A 96 -14.47 -13.04 -23.06
N THR A 97 -13.30 -12.72 -22.53
CA THR A 97 -12.82 -13.29 -21.28
C THR A 97 -13.21 -12.41 -20.09
N VAL A 98 -13.03 -12.92 -18.87
CA VAL A 98 -13.35 -12.20 -17.62
C VAL A 98 -12.48 -10.94 -17.46
N ASN A 99 -11.27 -10.94 -18.01
CA ASN A 99 -10.43 -9.72 -18.00
C ASN A 99 -10.91 -8.64 -18.99
N GLY A 100 -11.96 -8.90 -19.79
CA GLY A 100 -12.56 -7.95 -20.73
C GLY A 100 -11.94 -7.96 -22.14
N GLN A 101 -10.82 -8.63 -22.37
CA GLN A 101 -10.24 -8.80 -23.68
C GLN A 101 -10.77 -10.07 -24.35
N GLU A 102 -10.66 -10.16 -25.68
CA GLU A 102 -11.18 -11.28 -26.44
C GLU A 102 -10.07 -12.26 -26.82
N VAL A 103 -10.40 -13.55 -26.82
CA VAL A 103 -9.59 -14.61 -27.44
C VAL A 103 -10.22 -15.02 -28.76
N SER A 104 -9.41 -15.26 -29.77
CA SER A 104 -9.85 -15.77 -31.07
C SER A 104 -9.79 -17.30 -31.10
N ILE A 105 -10.84 -17.92 -31.62
CA ILE A 105 -10.90 -19.34 -31.87
C ILE A 105 -10.55 -19.62 -33.33
N SER A 106 -9.64 -20.54 -33.59
CA SER A 106 -9.40 -21.05 -34.93
C SER A 106 -9.49 -22.57 -34.94
N ILE A 107 -10.16 -23.12 -35.96
CA ILE A 107 -10.41 -24.56 -36.08
C ILE A 107 -9.78 -25.08 -37.36
N MET A 108 -8.77 -25.93 -37.22
CA MET A 108 -8.09 -26.58 -38.33
C MET A 108 -8.31 -28.12 -38.29
N GLY A 109 -9.28 -28.58 -39.04
CA GLY A 109 -9.73 -29.96 -38.95
C GLY A 109 -10.38 -30.27 -37.62
N GLU A 110 -9.79 -31.15 -36.82
CA GLU A 110 -10.26 -31.50 -35.46
C GLU A 110 -9.52 -30.68 -34.36
N THR A 111 -8.57 -29.83 -34.73
CA THR A 111 -7.75 -29.09 -33.80
C THR A 111 -8.35 -27.70 -33.55
N VAL A 112 -8.61 -27.41 -32.29
CA VAL A 112 -9.03 -26.08 -31.82
C VAL A 112 -7.80 -25.34 -31.29
N MET A 113 -7.60 -24.14 -31.77
CA MET A 113 -6.52 -23.26 -31.31
C MET A 113 -7.09 -21.95 -30.77
N ILE A 114 -6.49 -21.45 -29.70
CA ILE A 114 -6.81 -20.18 -29.09
C ILE A 114 -5.72 -19.16 -29.45
N ASN A 115 -6.10 -18.00 -29.96
CA ASN A 115 -5.18 -16.93 -30.42
C ASN A 115 -4.16 -17.42 -31.47
N GLY A 116 -4.44 -18.51 -32.17
CA GLY A 116 -3.53 -19.08 -33.16
C GLY A 116 -2.22 -19.66 -32.61
N SER A 117 -2.06 -19.73 -31.30
CA SER A 117 -0.84 -20.17 -30.62
C SER A 117 -1.03 -21.29 -29.60
N ALA A 118 -2.13 -21.31 -28.86
CA ALA A 118 -2.41 -22.34 -27.88
C ALA A 118 -3.35 -23.40 -28.45
N THR A 119 -2.93 -24.66 -28.42
CA THR A 119 -3.74 -25.78 -28.89
C THR A 119 -4.54 -26.38 -27.74
N VAL A 120 -5.82 -26.64 -27.96
CA VAL A 120 -6.65 -27.41 -27.02
C VAL A 120 -6.27 -28.88 -27.13
N THR A 121 -5.62 -29.42 -26.10
CA THR A 121 -5.14 -30.81 -26.07
C THR A 121 -6.17 -31.77 -25.48
N VAL A 122 -6.95 -31.30 -24.49
CA VAL A 122 -8.12 -32.03 -23.96
C VAL A 122 -9.28 -31.02 -23.87
N ALA A 123 -10.38 -31.41 -24.49
CA ALA A 123 -11.56 -30.53 -24.53
C ALA A 123 -12.71 -31.11 -23.71
N ASN A 124 -13.61 -30.23 -23.26
CA ASN A 124 -14.90 -30.56 -22.65
C ASN A 124 -14.78 -31.41 -21.36
N ILE A 125 -13.93 -30.99 -20.42
CA ILE A 125 -13.96 -31.57 -19.08
C ILE A 125 -15.09 -30.84 -18.32
N ASP A 126 -16.19 -31.56 -18.10
CA ASP A 126 -17.39 -31.04 -17.48
C ASP A 126 -17.16 -30.73 -16.00
N ALA A 127 -17.59 -29.55 -15.57
CA ALA A 127 -17.62 -29.12 -14.18
C ALA A 127 -19.05 -28.70 -13.76
N THR A 128 -19.32 -28.65 -12.47
CA THR A 128 -20.65 -28.24 -11.97
C THR A 128 -21.00 -26.78 -12.26
N ASN A 129 -19.98 -25.96 -12.51
CA ASN A 129 -20.12 -24.53 -12.78
C ASN A 129 -19.47 -24.10 -14.10
N GLY A 130 -19.24 -25.05 -15.04
CA GLY A 130 -18.71 -24.73 -16.36
C GLY A 130 -17.94 -25.86 -17.00
N VAL A 131 -17.01 -25.53 -17.88
CA VAL A 131 -16.20 -26.48 -18.67
C VAL A 131 -14.71 -26.09 -18.62
N VAL A 132 -13.81 -27.09 -18.62
CA VAL A 132 -12.37 -26.87 -18.69
C VAL A 132 -11.84 -27.42 -20.00
N HIS A 133 -11.02 -26.64 -20.68
CA HIS A 133 -10.23 -27.01 -21.85
C HIS A 133 -8.75 -26.92 -21.51
N VAL A 134 -8.02 -28.02 -21.58
CA VAL A 134 -6.57 -28.05 -21.37
C VAL A 134 -5.86 -27.54 -22.62
N ILE A 135 -4.94 -26.61 -22.44
CA ILE A 135 -4.15 -25.99 -23.51
C ILE A 135 -2.64 -26.14 -23.30
N ASP A 136 -1.90 -26.18 -24.43
CA ASP A 136 -0.45 -26.39 -24.46
C ASP A 136 0.39 -25.08 -24.38
N ALA A 137 -0.26 -23.95 -24.31
CA ALA A 137 0.42 -22.66 -24.14
C ALA A 137 -0.37 -21.72 -23.20
N VAL A 138 0.34 -20.87 -22.45
CA VAL A 138 -0.27 -19.82 -21.63
C VAL A 138 -0.77 -18.70 -22.54
N LEU A 139 -2.01 -18.25 -22.33
CA LEU A 139 -2.57 -17.12 -23.05
C LEU A 139 -2.07 -15.81 -22.43
N VAL A 140 -1.40 -14.99 -23.22
CA VAL A 140 -0.92 -13.69 -22.79
C VAL A 140 -1.83 -12.60 -23.35
N PRO A 141 -2.46 -11.75 -22.50
CA PRO A 141 -3.29 -10.65 -22.98
C PRO A 141 -2.53 -9.70 -23.89
N ALA A 142 -3.20 -9.14 -24.90
CA ALA A 142 -2.58 -8.16 -25.82
C ALA A 142 -2.24 -6.83 -25.11
N ILE A 143 -3.02 -6.48 -24.09
CA ILE A 143 -2.80 -5.30 -23.24
C ILE A 143 -2.60 -5.80 -21.81
N ILE A 144 -1.43 -5.50 -21.26
CA ILE A 144 -1.10 -5.74 -19.85
C ILE A 144 -0.65 -4.39 -19.30
N ASN A 145 -1.49 -3.80 -18.44
CA ASN A 145 -1.20 -2.54 -17.79
C ASN A 145 -0.24 -2.75 -16.62
N GLY A 146 0.60 -1.76 -16.36
CA GLY A 146 1.55 -1.75 -15.26
C GLY A 146 2.73 -0.86 -15.54
N CYS A 147 3.64 -0.74 -14.58
CA CYS A 147 4.84 0.05 -14.77
C CYS A 147 5.78 -0.59 -15.80
N THR A 148 6.13 0.16 -16.85
CA THR A 148 7.05 -0.26 -17.91
C THR A 148 8.46 0.31 -17.77
N ASP A 149 8.71 1.15 -16.77
CA ASP A 149 10.02 1.75 -16.52
C ASP A 149 10.90 0.78 -15.72
N MET A 150 12.00 0.33 -16.32
CA MET A 150 12.96 -0.59 -15.69
C MET A 150 13.69 0.00 -14.47
N MET A 151 13.63 1.31 -14.25
CA MET A 151 14.21 1.99 -13.11
C MET A 151 13.24 2.06 -11.92
N ALA A 152 11.97 1.75 -12.15
CA ALA A 152 10.94 1.80 -11.12
C ALA A 152 10.99 0.57 -10.20
N CYS A 153 10.66 0.79 -8.95
CA CYS A 153 10.61 -0.23 -7.91
C CYS A 153 9.55 -1.30 -8.17
N ASN A 154 8.49 -0.93 -8.86
CA ASN A 154 7.38 -1.80 -9.24
C ASN A 154 7.37 -2.12 -10.75
N TYR A 155 8.56 -2.10 -11.38
CA TYR A 155 8.69 -2.52 -12.78
C TYR A 155 8.08 -3.89 -13.02
N SER A 156 7.25 -4.00 -14.04
CA SER A 156 6.67 -5.28 -14.45
C SER A 156 7.27 -5.74 -15.77
N LEU A 157 7.93 -6.90 -15.75
CA LEU A 157 8.54 -7.48 -16.94
C LEU A 157 7.53 -7.95 -18.01
N VAL A 158 6.23 -8.03 -17.65
CA VAL A 158 5.15 -8.45 -18.57
C VAL A 158 4.26 -7.28 -19.00
N ALA A 159 4.28 -6.15 -18.28
CA ALA A 159 3.53 -4.97 -18.69
C ALA A 159 4.05 -4.44 -20.04
N ASN A 160 3.10 -4.12 -20.93
CA ASN A 160 3.37 -3.55 -22.23
C ASN A 160 2.66 -2.21 -22.46
N THR A 161 1.90 -1.77 -21.48
CA THR A 161 1.18 -0.49 -21.48
C THR A 161 1.37 0.16 -20.11
N ASP A 162 2.04 1.31 -20.09
CA ASP A 162 2.23 2.08 -18.87
C ASP A 162 0.87 2.63 -18.38
N ASP A 163 0.55 2.36 -17.14
CA ASP A 163 -0.68 2.82 -16.47
C ASP A 163 -0.43 4.00 -15.52
N GLY A 164 0.80 4.52 -15.49
CA GLY A 164 1.20 5.60 -14.61
C GLY A 164 1.47 5.18 -13.16
N SER A 165 1.52 3.88 -12.87
CA SER A 165 1.74 3.34 -11.53
C SER A 165 3.22 3.24 -11.13
N CYS A 166 4.14 3.67 -11.99
CA CYS A 166 5.58 3.59 -11.71
C CYS A 166 5.95 4.33 -10.43
N VAL A 167 6.65 3.64 -9.54
CA VAL A 167 7.23 4.19 -8.32
C VAL A 167 8.74 4.23 -8.47
N LEU A 168 9.30 5.43 -8.51
CA LEU A 168 10.73 5.64 -8.74
C LEU A 168 11.45 6.00 -7.43
N PRO A 169 12.73 5.64 -7.29
CA PRO A 169 13.56 6.22 -6.24
C PRO A 169 13.52 7.77 -6.30
N GLY A 170 13.22 8.39 -5.17
CA GLY A 170 13.01 9.83 -5.06
C GLY A 170 11.55 10.29 -5.15
N ASP A 171 10.60 9.39 -5.41
CA ASP A 171 9.17 9.72 -5.29
C ASP A 171 8.78 9.88 -3.83
N MET A 172 7.81 10.76 -3.58
CA MET A 172 7.20 10.91 -2.25
C MET A 172 6.37 9.67 -1.91
N CYS A 173 6.46 9.23 -0.68
CA CYS A 173 5.71 8.10 -0.14
C CYS A 173 5.28 8.40 1.30
N ASP A 174 4.69 7.44 1.97
CA ASP A 174 4.33 7.49 3.38
C ASP A 174 4.69 6.12 3.98
N ASP A 175 5.66 6.10 4.90
CA ASP A 175 6.12 4.87 5.56
C ASP A 175 5.24 4.48 6.75
N GLY A 176 4.24 5.33 7.08
CA GLY A 176 3.30 5.12 8.17
C GLY A 176 3.90 5.36 9.56
N ASP A 177 5.08 5.98 9.65
CA ASP A 177 5.71 6.39 10.89
C ASP A 177 5.52 7.90 11.10
N ASP A 178 4.60 8.28 11.99
CA ASP A 178 4.33 9.69 12.35
C ASP A 178 5.55 10.41 12.96
N ALA A 179 6.59 9.65 13.34
CA ALA A 179 7.86 10.20 13.85
C ALA A 179 8.83 10.61 12.73
N THR A 180 8.48 10.38 11.47
CA THR A 180 9.26 10.78 10.29
C THR A 180 8.51 11.79 9.42
N VAL A 181 9.25 12.51 8.59
CA VAL A 181 8.73 13.49 7.61
C VAL A 181 9.54 13.44 6.34
N ASN A 182 8.96 13.96 5.25
CA ASN A 182 9.58 13.97 3.92
C ASN A 182 9.95 12.57 3.44
N ASP A 183 9.03 11.63 3.61
CA ASP A 183 9.23 10.25 3.24
C ASP A 183 9.41 10.12 1.74
N MET A 184 10.46 9.44 1.37
CA MET A 184 10.82 9.26 -0.03
C MET A 184 11.21 7.79 -0.28
N VAL A 185 10.91 7.33 -1.46
CA VAL A 185 11.34 6.01 -1.93
C VAL A 185 12.85 6.03 -2.12
N GLY A 186 13.55 5.18 -1.41
CA GLY A 186 15.00 5.01 -1.52
C GLY A 186 15.43 4.25 -2.77
N GLU A 187 16.76 4.18 -3.01
CA GLU A 187 17.33 3.34 -4.09
C GLU A 187 17.13 1.83 -3.84
N ASP A 188 16.82 1.46 -2.60
CA ASP A 188 16.44 0.10 -2.18
C ASP A 188 14.95 -0.19 -2.33
N CYS A 189 14.20 0.76 -2.88
CA CYS A 189 12.75 0.71 -3.04
C CYS A 189 11.96 0.65 -1.73
N MET A 190 12.57 1.09 -0.64
CA MET A 190 11.89 1.23 0.65
C MET A 190 11.43 2.69 0.82
N CYS A 191 10.25 2.87 1.39
CA CYS A 191 9.80 4.19 1.83
C CYS A 191 10.46 4.50 3.17
N ALA A 192 11.10 5.65 3.29
CA ALA A 192 11.69 6.10 4.55
C ALA A 192 11.75 7.62 4.61
N GLY A 193 11.41 8.17 5.78
CA GLY A 193 11.52 9.58 6.09
C GLY A 193 12.75 9.91 6.94
N ILE A 194 12.90 11.20 7.22
CA ILE A 194 13.85 11.71 8.21
C ILE A 194 13.11 11.92 9.53
N PRO A 195 13.78 11.74 10.69
CA PRO A 195 13.12 11.99 11.98
C PRO A 195 12.52 13.39 12.04
N ALA A 196 11.25 13.46 12.44
CA ALA A 196 10.53 14.72 12.61
C ALA A 196 11.19 15.55 13.73
N THR A 197 11.38 16.83 13.48
CA THR A 197 11.78 17.77 14.53
C THR A 197 10.55 18.19 15.35
N VAL A 198 10.76 18.76 16.54
CA VAL A 198 9.67 19.32 17.34
C VAL A 198 8.88 20.41 16.59
N VAL A 199 9.49 21.05 15.60
CA VAL A 199 8.82 22.03 14.72
C VAL A 199 7.91 21.32 13.73
N ASP A 200 8.36 20.22 13.12
CA ASP A 200 7.55 19.45 12.17
C ASP A 200 6.28 18.90 12.85
N ILE A 201 6.41 18.41 14.09
CA ILE A 201 5.27 17.93 14.89
C ILE A 201 4.26 19.05 15.13
N VAL A 202 4.72 20.26 15.49
CA VAL A 202 3.85 21.42 15.72
C VAL A 202 3.15 21.87 14.44
N VAL A 203 3.89 21.97 13.32
CA VAL A 203 3.36 22.41 12.03
C VAL A 203 2.31 21.44 11.45
N ASN A 204 2.50 20.14 11.66
CA ASN A 204 1.55 19.12 11.18
C ASN A 204 0.34 18.92 12.12
N SER A 205 0.29 19.62 13.25
CA SER A 205 -0.80 19.51 14.23
C SER A 205 -1.90 20.55 14.01
N GLU A 206 -3.13 20.10 13.81
CA GLU A 206 -4.30 21.00 13.70
C GLU A 206 -4.63 21.75 15.00
N ASP A 207 -4.14 21.27 16.15
CA ASP A 207 -4.40 21.85 17.48
C ASP A 207 -3.35 22.87 17.94
N HIS A 208 -2.30 23.13 17.14
CA HIS A 208 -1.15 23.97 17.51
C HIS A 208 -0.85 25.09 16.49
N THR A 209 -1.85 25.52 15.71
CA THR A 209 -1.69 26.54 14.66
C THR A 209 -1.26 27.91 15.21
N LEU A 210 -1.70 28.27 16.41
CA LEU A 210 -1.28 29.52 17.08
C LEU A 210 0.14 29.41 17.63
N LEU A 211 0.56 28.22 18.08
CA LEU A 211 1.94 28.00 18.52
C LEU A 211 2.89 28.05 17.32
N GLU A 212 2.53 27.45 16.19
CA GLU A 212 3.27 27.59 14.94
C GLU A 212 3.49 29.06 14.58
N ALA A 213 2.41 29.85 14.54
CA ALA A 213 2.49 31.27 14.26
C ALA A 213 3.40 32.02 15.25
N ALA A 214 3.38 31.64 16.54
CA ALA A 214 4.22 32.26 17.57
C ALA A 214 5.71 31.88 17.38
N VAL A 215 6.03 30.63 17.06
CA VAL A 215 7.41 30.17 16.78
C VAL A 215 7.99 30.91 15.57
N ILE A 216 7.19 31.08 14.51
CA ILE A 216 7.58 31.81 13.30
C ILE A 216 7.81 33.30 13.65
N ALA A 217 6.88 33.95 14.38
CA ALA A 217 6.97 35.36 14.75
C ALA A 217 8.18 35.66 15.65
N ALA A 218 8.54 34.69 16.52
CA ALA A 218 9.70 34.79 17.39
C ALA A 218 11.04 34.47 16.69
N GLY A 219 11.02 33.95 15.44
CA GLY A 219 12.21 33.54 14.69
C GLY A 219 12.93 32.32 15.26
N LEU A 220 12.21 31.45 15.96
CA LEU A 220 12.78 30.27 16.65
C LEU A 220 12.77 29.00 15.80
N VAL A 221 12.23 29.02 14.58
CA VAL A 221 12.13 27.85 13.70
C VAL A 221 13.48 27.15 13.51
N GLU A 222 14.53 27.89 13.10
CA GLU A 222 15.87 27.33 12.85
C GLU A 222 16.48 26.73 14.12
N ALA A 223 16.29 27.38 15.28
CA ALA A 223 16.84 26.91 16.55
C ALA A 223 16.17 25.62 17.05
N LEU A 224 14.87 25.47 16.84
CA LEU A 224 14.09 24.28 17.25
C LEU A 224 14.13 23.14 16.22
N SER A 225 14.52 23.43 14.98
CA SER A 225 14.78 22.41 13.95
C SER A 225 16.24 21.90 13.99
N ALA A 226 17.08 22.41 14.88
CA ALA A 226 18.45 21.92 15.05
C ALA A 226 18.46 20.52 15.69
N GLU A 227 19.62 19.84 15.57
CA GLU A 227 19.83 18.54 16.23
C GLU A 227 19.58 18.67 17.75
N GLY A 228 18.49 18.04 18.24
CA GLY A 228 18.12 17.97 19.64
C GLY A 228 19.02 17.06 20.47
N PRO A 229 18.51 16.44 21.53
CA PRO A 229 17.08 16.37 21.84
C PRO A 229 16.52 17.63 22.50
N PHE A 230 15.26 17.91 22.19
CA PHE A 230 14.47 18.94 22.86
C PHE A 230 13.18 18.34 23.42
N THR A 231 12.70 18.88 24.53
CA THR A 231 11.32 18.66 25.00
C THR A 231 10.58 20.00 24.92
N VAL A 232 9.46 19.99 24.23
CA VAL A 232 8.59 21.17 24.09
C VAL A 232 7.28 20.93 24.82
N PHE A 233 6.98 21.77 25.80
CA PHE A 233 5.65 21.82 26.42
C PHE A 233 4.75 22.67 25.53
N ALA A 234 4.10 22.05 24.56
CA ALA A 234 3.37 22.73 23.50
C ALA A 234 1.95 23.12 23.97
N PRO A 235 1.63 24.44 24.11
CA PRO A 235 0.27 24.86 24.39
C PRO A 235 -0.62 24.72 23.16
N THR A 236 -1.79 24.11 23.34
CA THR A 236 -2.80 24.01 22.30
C THR A 236 -3.40 25.36 21.94
N ASP A 237 -4.06 25.48 20.79
CA ASP A 237 -4.79 26.68 20.37
C ASP A 237 -5.85 27.08 21.39
N ALA A 238 -6.49 26.12 22.04
CA ALA A 238 -7.44 26.39 23.13
C ALA A 238 -6.76 27.03 24.34
N ALA A 239 -5.55 26.56 24.71
CA ALA A 239 -4.79 27.15 25.82
C ALA A 239 -4.33 28.57 25.51
N ILE A 240 -3.84 28.84 24.30
CA ILE A 240 -3.44 30.18 23.86
C ILE A 240 -4.65 31.10 23.78
N THR A 241 -5.79 30.62 23.26
CA THR A 241 -7.05 31.38 23.22
C THR A 241 -7.50 31.79 24.62
N ALA A 242 -7.48 30.86 25.57
CA ALA A 242 -7.82 31.17 26.97
C ALA A 242 -6.87 32.18 27.60
N LEU A 243 -5.58 32.16 27.25
CA LEU A 243 -4.59 33.13 27.72
C LEU A 243 -4.88 34.54 27.20
N VAL A 244 -5.12 34.72 25.88
CA VAL A 244 -5.38 36.02 25.28
C VAL A 244 -6.71 36.63 25.81
N GLU A 245 -7.73 35.80 26.04
CA GLU A 245 -8.98 36.21 26.68
C GLU A 245 -8.76 36.68 28.12
N ALA A 246 -7.97 35.96 28.91
CA ALA A 246 -7.66 36.32 30.29
C ALA A 246 -6.84 37.61 30.39
N LEU A 247 -6.00 37.90 29.41
CA LEU A 247 -5.19 39.12 29.32
C LEU A 247 -5.93 40.29 28.65
N GLU A 248 -7.13 40.06 28.13
CA GLU A 248 -7.94 41.05 27.38
C GLU A 248 -7.18 41.64 26.17
N ILE A 249 -6.36 40.83 25.47
CA ILE A 249 -5.60 41.20 24.28
C ILE A 249 -6.05 40.34 23.07
N THR A 250 -5.54 40.67 21.87
CA THR A 250 -5.75 39.85 20.66
C THR A 250 -4.59 38.88 20.44
N VAL A 251 -4.77 37.90 19.56
CA VAL A 251 -3.69 36.99 19.12
C VAL A 251 -2.57 37.83 18.45
N GLU A 252 -2.92 38.82 17.65
CA GLU A 252 -1.97 39.71 17.00
C GLU A 252 -1.12 40.50 18.03
N ASP A 253 -1.74 40.94 19.14
CA ASP A 253 -1.00 41.59 20.23
C ASP A 253 -0.05 40.63 20.92
N LEU A 254 -0.46 39.35 21.13
CA LEU A 254 0.39 38.30 21.68
C LEU A 254 1.61 38.04 20.78
N LEU A 255 1.39 37.89 19.47
CA LEU A 255 2.45 37.64 18.48
C LEU A 255 3.41 38.82 18.33
N ALA A 256 2.97 40.03 18.65
CA ALA A 256 3.77 41.27 18.62
C ALA A 256 4.52 41.57 19.93
N LEU A 257 4.40 40.72 20.96
CA LEU A 257 5.09 40.95 22.24
C LEU A 257 6.61 40.94 22.04
N PRO A 258 7.32 41.94 22.59
CA PRO A 258 8.77 42.04 22.46
C PRO A 258 9.54 40.92 23.17
N ASN A 259 8.90 40.22 24.11
CA ASN A 259 9.44 39.09 24.87
C ASN A 259 8.79 37.75 24.48
N LEU A 260 8.14 37.65 23.31
CA LEU A 260 7.53 36.40 22.83
C LEU A 260 8.56 35.27 22.78
N GLY A 261 9.77 35.55 22.31
CA GLY A 261 10.86 34.58 22.28
C GLY A 261 11.23 34.01 23.66
N ASP A 262 11.25 34.86 24.69
CA ASP A 262 11.52 34.43 26.08
C ASP A 262 10.39 33.54 26.60
N VAL A 263 9.14 33.87 26.29
CA VAL A 263 7.97 33.07 26.66
C VAL A 263 8.06 31.68 26.01
N LEU A 264 8.39 31.60 24.71
CA LEU A 264 8.53 30.31 24.01
C LEU A 264 9.73 29.50 24.51
N GLN A 265 10.89 30.15 24.80
CA GLN A 265 12.05 29.48 25.38
C GLN A 265 11.76 28.92 26.79
N TYR A 266 10.84 29.49 27.52
CA TYR A 266 10.35 28.93 28.79
C TYR A 266 9.56 27.64 28.64
N HIS A 267 9.03 27.35 27.43
CA HIS A 267 8.33 26.12 27.12
C HIS A 267 9.26 25.00 26.56
N VAL A 268 10.56 25.29 26.42
CA VAL A 268 11.51 24.37 25.81
C VAL A 268 12.57 23.94 26.82
N VAL A 269 12.84 22.66 26.88
CA VAL A 269 13.93 22.05 27.65
C VAL A 269 14.97 21.46 26.68
N ALA A 270 16.26 21.70 26.95
CA ALA A 270 17.36 21.08 26.22
C ALA A 270 17.58 19.67 26.78
N GLY A 271 16.98 18.67 26.17
CA GLY A 271 17.05 17.27 26.58
C GLY A 271 15.73 16.56 26.33
N ALA A 272 15.75 15.23 26.26
CA ALA A 272 14.55 14.40 26.22
C ALA A 272 14.05 14.17 27.65
N ALA A 273 12.91 14.75 28.02
CA ALA A 273 12.23 14.55 29.29
C ALA A 273 10.96 13.72 29.07
N MET A 274 11.14 12.40 28.92
CA MET A 274 10.04 11.48 28.72
C MET A 274 9.14 11.38 29.94
N SER A 275 7.84 11.22 29.76
CA SER A 275 6.86 11.20 30.86
C SER A 275 7.17 10.14 31.92
N GLY A 276 7.73 8.99 31.49
CA GLY A 276 8.12 7.88 32.36
C GLY A 276 9.37 8.18 33.24
N ASP A 277 10.15 9.20 32.92
CA ASP A 277 11.37 9.59 33.65
C ASP A 277 11.12 10.76 34.61
N LEU A 278 9.91 11.35 34.56
CA LEU A 278 9.54 12.47 35.43
C LEU A 278 9.15 12.01 36.84
N SER A 279 9.47 12.84 37.84
CA SER A 279 9.13 12.61 39.24
C SER A 279 8.35 13.79 39.82
N ASP A 280 7.46 13.50 40.76
CA ASP A 280 6.71 14.54 41.45
C ASP A 280 7.64 15.48 42.23
N GLY A 281 7.43 16.79 42.07
CA GLY A 281 8.29 17.85 42.64
C GLY A 281 9.61 18.07 41.91
N GLN A 282 9.85 17.40 40.75
CA GLN A 282 11.06 17.63 39.95
C GLN A 282 11.07 19.02 39.35
N GLU A 283 12.20 19.70 39.47
CA GLU A 283 12.47 20.96 38.76
C GLU A 283 13.28 20.69 37.50
N ILE A 284 12.86 21.23 36.36
CA ILE A 284 13.52 21.12 35.07
C ILE A 284 13.87 22.49 34.55
N GLU A 285 15.16 22.70 34.24
CA GLU A 285 15.64 23.99 33.71
C GLU A 285 15.27 24.10 32.23
N THR A 286 14.61 25.20 31.87
CA THR A 286 14.23 25.51 30.49
C THR A 286 15.36 26.22 29.75
N VAL A 287 15.24 26.31 28.42
CA VAL A 287 16.21 27.04 27.57
C VAL A 287 16.31 28.51 27.96
N LEU A 288 15.25 29.09 28.54
CA LEU A 288 15.29 30.43 29.10
C LEU A 288 16.21 30.53 30.35
N GLY A 289 16.56 29.44 31.00
CA GLY A 289 17.34 29.39 32.24
C GLY A 289 16.51 29.52 33.52
N SER A 290 15.19 29.40 33.42
CA SER A 290 14.26 29.35 34.55
C SER A 290 13.67 27.94 34.66
N ASN A 291 13.36 27.52 35.90
CA ASN A 291 12.82 26.19 36.12
C ASN A 291 11.30 26.13 35.93
N VAL A 292 10.83 24.99 35.45
CA VAL A 292 9.45 24.54 35.58
C VAL A 292 9.38 23.41 36.60
N THR A 293 8.27 23.27 37.31
CA THR A 293 8.07 22.22 38.31
C THR A 293 7.10 21.17 37.80
N VAL A 294 7.48 19.89 37.89
CA VAL A 294 6.63 18.77 37.58
C VAL A 294 5.78 18.41 38.80
N THR A 295 4.47 18.31 38.63
CA THR A 295 3.55 17.79 39.64
C THR A 295 2.83 16.55 39.11
N ILE A 296 2.90 15.45 39.85
CA ILE A 296 2.23 14.21 39.47
C ILE A 296 1.22 13.86 40.57
N ASN A 297 -0.06 13.81 40.21
CA ASN A 297 -1.15 13.51 41.15
C ASN A 297 -2.20 12.60 40.50
N ALA A 298 -3.33 12.38 41.18
CA ALA A 298 -4.40 11.53 40.66
C ALA A 298 -5.11 12.05 39.40
N GLU A 299 -4.94 13.34 39.09
CA GLU A 299 -5.53 14.00 37.93
C GLU A 299 -4.60 13.97 36.72
N GLY A 300 -3.32 13.67 36.89
CA GLY A 300 -2.34 13.54 35.83
C GLY A 300 -0.99 14.18 36.14
N VAL A 301 -0.27 14.49 35.06
CA VAL A 301 1.02 15.21 35.07
C VAL A 301 0.76 16.68 34.77
N PHE A 302 1.40 17.54 35.53
CA PHE A 302 1.33 19.00 35.37
C PHE A 302 2.74 19.58 35.27
N ILE A 303 2.90 20.58 34.42
CA ILE A 303 4.08 21.43 34.35
C ILE A 303 3.68 22.81 34.90
N ASN A 304 4.18 23.14 36.09
CA ASN A 304 3.61 24.19 36.95
C ASN A 304 2.11 23.91 37.18
N ASP A 305 1.22 24.78 36.65
CA ASP A 305 -0.23 24.62 36.76
C ASP A 305 -0.89 24.08 35.49
N ALA A 306 -0.10 23.87 34.43
CA ALA A 306 -0.61 23.38 33.12
C ALA A 306 -0.63 21.85 33.09
N GLN A 307 -1.78 21.25 32.77
CA GLN A 307 -1.93 19.81 32.64
C GLN A 307 -1.33 19.33 31.30
N VAL A 308 -0.53 18.27 31.35
CA VAL A 308 -0.09 17.54 30.17
C VAL A 308 -1.23 16.64 29.72
N THR A 309 -1.81 16.88 28.55
CA THR A 309 -2.94 16.15 28.00
C THR A 309 -2.52 15.00 27.11
N VAL A 310 -1.41 15.17 26.39
CA VAL A 310 -0.76 14.16 25.55
C VAL A 310 0.73 14.23 25.84
N ALA A 311 1.39 13.09 25.97
CA ALA A 311 2.80 13.02 26.30
C ALA A 311 3.55 12.13 25.29
N ASP A 312 4.85 12.39 25.16
CA ASP A 312 5.80 11.56 24.42
C ASP A 312 5.42 11.38 22.93
N ILE A 313 5.11 12.49 22.26
CA ILE A 313 4.84 12.54 20.83
C ILE A 313 6.16 12.65 20.07
#